data_69c5eade9b73db2b34030309e50b1181
#
_entry.id   69c5eade9b73db2b34030309e50b1181
#
_cell.length_a   1.000
_cell.length_b   1.000
_cell.length_c   1.000
_cell.angle_alpha   90.00
_cell.angle_beta   90.00
_cell.angle_gamma   90.00
#
_symmetry.space_group_name_H-M   'P 1'
#
loop_
_entity.id
_entity.type
_entity.pdbx_description
1 polymer ?
#
loop_
_entity_poly.entity_id
_entity_poly.type
_entity_poly.pdbx_seq_one_letter_code
_entity_poly.pdbx_strand_id
1 'polypeptide(L)'
;VQPNKYPQEIKFMNGNVVLIPRSVVDQIGIIDPIYHHDLGDVDYGLRAQENGIKVYATRIPIAFGYCNNYCRVRKWGVSLKERFKKLYSPLGSNPIINFYFRKKHFGIIKATTFIIYLFVLNILPDKIIGLFWGDTYKDK
;
A
#
# COMPACT_ATOMS: atom_id res chain seq x y z
N VAL A 1 4.37 -12.41 5.90
CA VAL A 1 4.22 -13.82 6.31
C VAL A 1 5.25 -14.64 5.55
N GLN A 2 6.01 -15.48 6.24
CA GLN A 2 6.97 -16.40 5.61
C GLN A 2 6.29 -17.76 5.39
N PRO A 3 6.46 -18.38 4.22
CA PRO A 3 5.93 -19.73 3.97
C PRO A 3 6.46 -20.75 4.96
N ASN A 4 5.55 -21.54 5.55
CA ASN A 4 5.87 -22.55 6.57
C ASN A 4 5.29 -23.95 6.27
N LYS A 5 5.00 -24.23 4.99
CA LYS A 5 4.37 -25.45 4.47
C LYS A 5 2.87 -25.60 4.79
N TYR A 6 2.29 -24.69 5.56
CA TYR A 6 0.85 -24.66 5.87
C TYR A 6 0.19 -23.41 5.30
N PRO A 7 -1.10 -23.45 4.91
CA PRO A 7 -1.85 -22.24 4.57
C PRO A 7 -1.93 -21.32 5.79
N GLN A 8 -1.54 -20.05 5.61
CA GLN A 8 -1.62 -19.07 6.68
C GLN A 8 -2.64 -18.00 6.29
N GLU A 9 -3.67 -17.82 7.08
CA GLU A 9 -4.63 -16.75 6.87
C GLU A 9 -3.94 -15.39 7.05
N ILE A 10 -4.17 -14.47 6.11
CA ILE A 10 -3.55 -13.15 6.10
C ILE A 10 -4.61 -12.06 6.04
N LYS A 11 -4.34 -10.94 6.71
CA LYS A 11 -5.24 -9.79 6.72
C LYS A 11 -5.06 -8.91 5.49
N PHE A 12 -3.83 -8.72 5.05
CA PHE A 12 -3.52 -7.83 3.92
C PHE A 12 -2.92 -8.65 2.78
N MET A 13 -3.60 -8.63 1.64
CA MET A 13 -3.16 -9.29 0.44
C MET A 13 -2.04 -8.48 -0.23
N ASN A 14 -1.02 -9.16 -0.74
CA ASN A 14 0.01 -8.57 -1.59
C ASN A 14 -0.12 -9.15 -2.99
N GLY A 15 -0.33 -8.31 -3.97
CA GLY A 15 -0.73 -8.66 -5.32
C GLY A 15 0.38 -9.12 -6.27
N ASN A 16 1.59 -9.43 -5.82
CA ASN A 16 2.66 -9.87 -6.72
C ASN A 16 2.27 -11.10 -7.55
N VAL A 17 1.70 -12.12 -6.89
CA VAL A 17 1.06 -13.27 -7.53
C VAL A 17 -0.14 -13.67 -6.69
N VAL A 18 -1.34 -13.58 -7.27
CA VAL A 18 -2.59 -13.90 -6.58
C VAL A 18 -3.45 -14.79 -7.46
N LEU A 19 -3.97 -15.87 -6.89
CA LEU A 19 -5.02 -16.69 -7.50
C LEU A 19 -6.37 -16.30 -6.89
N ILE A 20 -7.28 -15.84 -7.73
CA ILE A 20 -8.64 -15.47 -7.34
C ILE A 20 -9.61 -16.44 -8.02
N PRO A 21 -10.34 -17.28 -7.28
CA PRO A 21 -11.37 -18.14 -7.85
C PRO A 21 -12.48 -17.32 -8.53
N ARG A 22 -13.02 -17.84 -9.63
CA ARG A 22 -14.12 -17.21 -10.36
C ARG A 22 -15.32 -16.89 -9.47
N SER A 23 -15.68 -17.79 -8.57
CA SER A 23 -16.76 -17.58 -7.60
C SER A 23 -16.57 -16.37 -6.70
N VAL A 24 -15.32 -16.04 -6.36
CA VAL A 24 -15.01 -14.83 -5.59
C VAL A 24 -15.23 -13.58 -6.44
N VAL A 25 -14.83 -13.61 -7.71
CA VAL A 25 -15.07 -12.49 -8.64
C VAL A 25 -16.57 -12.29 -8.86
N ASP A 26 -17.33 -13.37 -8.99
CA ASP A 26 -18.79 -13.30 -9.17
C ASP A 26 -19.50 -12.73 -7.92
N GLN A 27 -18.93 -12.95 -6.72
CA GLN A 27 -19.50 -12.47 -5.45
C GLN A 27 -19.14 -11.01 -5.13
N ILE A 28 -17.86 -10.61 -5.30
CA ILE A 28 -17.37 -9.30 -4.87
C ILE A 28 -16.90 -8.39 -6.00
N GLY A 29 -17.00 -8.84 -7.25
CA GLY A 29 -16.57 -8.11 -8.44
C GLY A 29 -15.06 -8.10 -8.66
N ILE A 30 -14.61 -7.21 -9.52
CA ILE A 30 -13.19 -7.02 -9.86
C ILE A 30 -12.51 -6.00 -8.92
N ILE A 31 -11.21 -5.80 -9.10
CA ILE A 31 -10.45 -4.72 -8.45
C ILE A 31 -11.07 -3.37 -8.85
N ASP A 32 -11.25 -2.48 -7.88
CA ASP A 32 -11.80 -1.14 -8.09
C ASP A 32 -10.85 -0.32 -9.01
N PRO A 33 -11.34 0.20 -10.15
CA PRO A 33 -10.52 0.90 -11.13
C PRO A 33 -9.80 2.16 -10.62
N ILE A 34 -10.19 2.70 -9.48
CA ILE A 34 -9.49 3.84 -8.85
C ILE A 34 -8.04 3.47 -8.47
N TYR A 35 -7.78 2.18 -8.23
CA TYR A 35 -6.46 1.69 -7.83
C TYR A 35 -5.64 1.32 -9.05
N HIS A 36 -4.81 2.24 -9.55
CA HIS A 36 -3.98 1.99 -10.74
C HIS A 36 -2.72 1.17 -10.43
N HIS A 37 -2.02 1.47 -9.31
CA HIS A 37 -0.73 0.85 -8.97
C HIS A 37 -0.52 0.66 -7.46
N ASP A 38 -1.47 1.05 -6.62
CA ASP A 38 -1.32 1.00 -5.17
C ASP A 38 -2.62 0.61 -4.51
N LEU A 39 -2.54 -0.21 -3.46
CA LEU A 39 -3.64 -0.57 -2.57
C LEU A 39 -4.79 -1.40 -3.20
N GLY A 40 -4.80 -1.65 -4.51
CA GLY A 40 -5.88 -2.40 -5.16
C GLY A 40 -5.97 -3.85 -4.69
N ASP A 41 -4.83 -4.50 -4.52
CA ASP A 41 -4.71 -5.83 -3.94
C ASP A 41 -5.17 -5.87 -2.48
N VAL A 42 -4.73 -4.88 -1.69
CA VAL A 42 -5.12 -4.75 -0.28
C VAL A 42 -6.62 -4.49 -0.15
N ASP A 43 -7.19 -3.59 -0.97
CA ASP A 43 -8.63 -3.32 -1.02
C ASP A 43 -9.41 -4.60 -1.36
N TYR A 44 -8.96 -5.33 -2.38
CA TYR A 44 -9.63 -6.56 -2.81
C TYR A 44 -9.63 -7.62 -1.71
N GLY A 45 -8.48 -7.82 -1.03
CA GLY A 45 -8.37 -8.74 0.10
C GLY A 45 -9.26 -8.36 1.28
N LEU A 46 -9.37 -7.06 1.60
CA LEU A 46 -10.25 -6.58 2.67
C LEU A 46 -11.73 -6.78 2.31
N ARG A 47 -12.14 -6.45 1.06
CA ARG A 47 -13.51 -6.71 0.59
C ARG A 47 -13.86 -8.20 0.61
N ALA A 48 -12.92 -9.07 0.26
CA ALA A 48 -13.11 -10.50 0.36
C ALA A 48 -13.42 -10.91 1.80
N GLN A 49 -12.63 -10.44 2.77
CA GLN A 49 -12.81 -10.75 4.18
C GLN A 49 -14.12 -10.17 4.75
N GLU A 50 -14.51 -8.96 4.35
CA GLU A 50 -15.80 -8.34 4.69
C GLU A 50 -17.00 -9.17 4.21
N ASN A 51 -16.80 -9.98 3.15
CA ASN A 51 -17.79 -10.94 2.62
C ASN A 51 -17.59 -12.39 3.12
N GLY A 52 -16.80 -12.57 4.19
CA GLY A 52 -16.57 -13.89 4.80
C GLY A 52 -15.60 -14.79 4.03
N ILE A 53 -14.92 -14.28 3.02
CA ILE A 53 -13.95 -15.02 2.21
C ILE A 53 -12.57 -14.91 2.86
N LYS A 54 -11.98 -16.04 3.18
CA LYS A 54 -10.64 -16.11 3.78
C LYS A 54 -9.54 -15.92 2.71
N VAL A 55 -8.53 -15.15 3.05
CA VAL A 55 -7.35 -14.92 2.22
C VAL A 55 -6.16 -15.64 2.82
N TYR A 56 -5.43 -16.41 2.01
CA TYR A 56 -4.32 -17.22 2.47
C TYR A 56 -3.02 -16.88 1.75
N ALA A 57 -1.91 -16.89 2.48
CA ALA A 57 -0.58 -16.91 1.89
C ALA A 57 -0.24 -18.31 1.35
N THR A 58 0.61 -18.36 0.33
CA THR A 58 1.09 -19.62 -0.26
C THR A 58 1.91 -20.42 0.77
N ARG A 59 1.80 -21.75 0.70
CA ARG A 59 2.49 -22.68 1.59
C ARG A 59 4.01 -22.74 1.36
N ILE A 60 4.41 -22.44 0.13
CA ILE A 60 5.80 -22.44 -0.33
C ILE A 60 6.06 -21.16 -1.16
N PRO A 61 7.30 -20.70 -1.29
CA PRO A 61 7.64 -19.68 -2.28
C PRO A 61 7.28 -20.16 -3.69
N ILE A 62 6.54 -19.35 -4.43
CA ILE A 62 6.07 -19.67 -5.79
C ILE A 62 6.74 -18.83 -6.87
N ALA A 63 7.38 -17.73 -6.47
CA ALA A 63 8.11 -16.85 -7.36
C ALA A 63 9.21 -16.09 -6.61
N PHE A 64 10.24 -15.68 -7.35
CA PHE A 64 11.28 -14.77 -6.89
C PHE A 64 11.16 -13.46 -7.66
N GLY A 65 11.30 -12.34 -6.96
CA GLY A 65 11.26 -11.01 -7.55
C GLY A 65 12.35 -10.12 -6.97
N TYR A 66 12.71 -9.08 -7.71
CA TYR A 66 13.64 -8.06 -7.20
C TYR A 66 12.96 -7.22 -6.12
N CYS A 67 13.69 -6.95 -5.01
CA CYS A 67 13.24 -5.98 -4.02
C CYS A 67 13.19 -4.58 -4.64
N ASN A 68 12.05 -3.93 -4.51
CA ASN A 68 11.91 -2.53 -4.86
C ASN A 68 12.20 -1.68 -3.61
N ASN A 69 13.39 -1.09 -3.56
CA ASN A 69 13.87 -0.33 -2.41
C ASN A 69 13.43 1.14 -2.41
N TYR A 70 12.51 1.53 -3.29
CA TYR A 70 12.01 2.90 -3.37
C TYR A 70 11.13 3.25 -2.17
N CYS A 71 11.46 4.36 -1.50
CA CYS A 71 10.53 4.97 -0.56
C CYS A 71 9.37 5.62 -1.33
N ARG A 72 8.15 5.12 -1.10
CA ARG A 72 6.93 5.58 -1.81
C ARG A 72 6.41 6.91 -1.29
N VAL A 73 6.68 7.23 -0.02
CA VAL A 73 6.09 8.39 0.67
C VAL A 73 6.91 9.67 0.55
N ARG A 74 8.24 9.58 0.34
CA ARG A 74 9.13 10.73 0.27
C ARG A 74 10.32 10.45 -0.64
N LYS A 75 10.87 11.51 -1.26
CA LYS A 75 12.15 11.49 -1.97
C LYS A 75 13.13 12.45 -1.28
N TRP A 76 14.33 11.98 -0.99
CA TRP A 76 15.38 12.74 -0.32
C TRP A 76 16.25 13.53 -1.31
N GLY A 77 16.88 14.62 -0.82
CA GLY A 77 17.84 15.39 -1.60
C GLY A 77 17.27 16.15 -2.79
N VAL A 78 15.93 16.31 -2.85
CA VAL A 78 15.26 16.95 -3.98
C VAL A 78 14.39 18.13 -3.55
N SER A 79 14.00 18.97 -4.51
CA SER A 79 13.12 20.11 -4.30
C SER A 79 11.72 19.67 -3.82
N LEU A 80 11.01 20.60 -3.17
CA LEU A 80 9.62 20.37 -2.74
C LEU A 80 8.73 19.96 -3.91
N LYS A 81 8.90 20.59 -5.07
CA LYS A 81 8.14 20.26 -6.29
C LYS A 81 8.35 18.81 -6.72
N GLU A 82 9.57 18.32 -6.67
CA GLU A 82 9.88 16.93 -7.04
C GLU A 82 9.37 15.93 -6.02
N ARG A 83 9.35 16.26 -4.71
CA ARG A 83 8.74 15.42 -3.68
C ARG A 83 7.25 15.24 -3.95
N PHE A 84 6.53 16.33 -4.22
CA PHE A 84 5.10 16.24 -4.54
C PHE A 84 4.86 15.55 -5.88
N LYS A 85 5.68 15.80 -6.91
CA LYS A 85 5.60 15.04 -8.17
C LYS A 85 5.76 13.53 -7.95
N LYS A 86 6.70 13.12 -7.09
CA LYS A 86 6.87 11.70 -6.71
C LYS A 86 5.68 11.19 -5.93
N LEU A 87 5.18 11.94 -4.94
CA LEU A 87 4.06 11.55 -4.10
C LEU A 87 2.80 11.24 -4.93
N TYR A 88 2.50 12.06 -5.94
CA TYR A 88 1.35 11.89 -6.84
C TYR A 88 1.62 10.94 -8.02
N SER A 89 2.85 10.42 -8.18
CA SER A 89 3.16 9.48 -9.24
C SER A 89 2.54 8.10 -8.98
N PRO A 90 2.39 7.24 -10.00
CA PRO A 90 1.87 5.87 -9.82
C PRO A 90 2.66 5.05 -8.80
N LEU A 91 3.97 5.25 -8.72
CA LEU A 91 4.86 4.58 -7.75
C LEU A 91 5.01 5.35 -6.43
N GLY A 92 4.26 6.44 -6.23
CA GLY A 92 4.19 7.20 -4.99
C GLY A 92 3.02 6.76 -4.11
N SER A 93 2.97 7.29 -2.88
CA SER A 93 1.79 7.17 -2.01
C SER A 93 0.77 8.24 -2.34
N ASN A 94 0.09 8.11 -3.48
CA ASN A 94 -0.85 9.12 -3.97
C ASN A 94 -1.89 9.50 -2.90
N PRO A 95 -1.97 10.78 -2.47
CA PRO A 95 -2.86 11.19 -1.38
C PRO A 95 -4.33 10.94 -1.66
N ILE A 96 -4.77 11.07 -2.91
CA ILE A 96 -6.18 10.88 -3.30
C ILE A 96 -6.56 9.41 -3.14
N ILE A 97 -5.74 8.50 -3.68
CA ILE A 97 -5.96 7.04 -3.59
C ILE A 97 -5.88 6.58 -2.13
N ASN A 98 -4.89 7.07 -1.38
CA ASN A 98 -4.74 6.75 0.04
C ASN A 98 -5.90 7.28 0.89
N PHE A 99 -6.42 8.47 0.60
CA PHE A 99 -7.59 9.01 1.27
C PHE A 99 -8.83 8.15 1.01
N TYR A 100 -9.09 7.81 -0.26
CA TYR A 100 -10.21 6.97 -0.66
C TYR A 100 -10.16 5.61 0.06
N PHE A 101 -9.03 4.91 -0.04
CA PHE A 101 -8.80 3.62 0.61
C PHE A 101 -9.02 3.68 2.13
N ARG A 102 -8.37 4.64 2.79
CA ARG A 102 -8.44 4.75 4.25
C ARG A 102 -9.82 5.17 4.73
N LYS A 103 -10.50 6.05 4.01
CA LYS A 103 -11.88 6.42 4.32
C LYS A 103 -12.80 5.21 4.22
N LYS A 104 -12.65 4.39 3.18
CA LYS A 104 -13.45 3.20 2.92
C LYS A 104 -13.30 2.15 4.03
N HIS A 105 -12.06 1.81 4.40
CA HIS A 105 -11.80 0.69 5.32
C HIS A 105 -11.56 1.09 6.78
N PHE A 106 -11.18 2.33 7.06
CA PHE A 106 -10.78 2.76 8.41
C PHE A 106 -11.47 4.03 8.90
N GLY A 107 -12.30 4.64 8.08
CA GLY A 107 -13.07 5.85 8.42
C GLY A 107 -12.33 7.16 8.15
N ILE A 108 -13.11 8.26 8.16
CA ILE A 108 -12.66 9.59 7.76
C ILE A 108 -11.51 10.14 8.61
N ILE A 109 -11.53 9.90 9.91
CA ILE A 109 -10.50 10.41 10.83
C ILE A 109 -9.12 9.83 10.46
N LYS A 110 -9.02 8.50 10.29
CA LYS A 110 -7.76 7.85 9.91
C LYS A 110 -7.31 8.23 8.50
N ALA A 111 -8.24 8.48 7.59
CA ALA A 111 -7.93 8.98 6.26
C ALA A 111 -7.30 10.38 6.33
N THR A 112 -7.96 11.32 7.02
CA THR A 112 -7.50 12.71 7.15
C THR A 112 -6.16 12.81 7.87
N THR A 113 -5.98 12.11 8.99
CA THR A 113 -4.72 12.12 9.74
C THR A 113 -3.56 11.59 8.91
N PHE A 114 -3.79 10.55 8.10
CA PHE A 114 -2.75 10.03 7.22
C PHE A 114 -2.36 11.02 6.11
N ILE A 115 -3.33 11.71 5.52
CA ILE A 115 -3.03 12.72 4.51
C ILE A 115 -2.26 13.90 5.10
N ILE A 116 -2.66 14.39 6.27
CA ILE A 116 -1.91 15.43 6.99
C ILE A 116 -0.47 14.96 7.22
N TYR A 117 -0.29 13.73 7.70
CA TYR A 117 1.02 13.13 7.89
C TYR A 117 1.86 13.10 6.60
N LEU A 118 1.28 12.67 5.46
CA LEU A 118 1.98 12.67 4.17
C LEU A 118 2.43 14.06 3.75
N PHE A 119 1.58 15.08 3.94
CA PHE A 119 1.92 16.46 3.61
C PHE A 119 3.02 17.00 4.52
N VAL A 120 2.90 16.84 5.83
CA VAL A 120 3.92 17.25 6.81
C VAL A 120 5.25 16.58 6.49
N LEU A 121 5.25 15.28 6.23
CA LEU A 121 6.44 14.52 5.88
C LEU A 121 7.14 15.07 4.62
N ASN A 122 6.39 15.55 3.63
CA ASN A 122 6.97 16.07 2.38
C ASN A 122 7.33 17.57 2.44
N ILE A 123 6.63 18.37 3.24
CA ILE A 123 6.93 19.80 3.41
C ILE A 123 8.19 20.01 4.24
N LEU A 124 8.37 19.24 5.32
CA LEU A 124 9.51 19.41 6.22
C LEU A 124 10.85 19.16 5.50
N PRO A 125 11.91 19.96 5.82
CA PRO A 125 13.25 19.73 5.29
C PRO A 125 13.83 18.36 5.69
N ASP A 126 14.74 17.82 4.85
CA ASP A 126 15.38 16.52 5.11
C ASP A 126 16.11 16.47 6.45
N LYS A 127 16.74 17.58 6.87
CA LYS A 127 17.42 17.67 8.17
C LYS A 127 16.48 17.40 9.34
N ILE A 128 15.27 17.95 9.29
CA ILE A 128 14.25 17.75 10.35
C ILE A 128 13.76 16.30 10.33
N ILE A 129 13.44 15.78 9.15
CA ILE A 129 13.00 14.39 9.02
C ILE A 129 14.09 13.42 9.49
N GLY A 130 15.36 13.66 9.12
CA GLY A 130 16.49 12.85 9.59
C GLY A 130 16.66 12.84 11.11
N LEU A 131 16.38 13.97 11.78
CA LEU A 131 16.47 14.08 13.22
C LEU A 131 15.41 13.22 13.96
N PHE A 132 14.17 13.20 13.46
CA PHE A 132 13.06 12.51 14.13
C PHE A 132 12.87 11.05 13.65
N TRP A 133 13.18 10.75 12.40
CA TRP A 133 12.89 9.44 11.77
C TRP A 133 14.15 8.74 11.23
N GLY A 134 15.34 9.34 11.38
CA GLY A 134 16.58 8.76 10.87
C GLY A 134 16.49 8.47 9.36
N ASP A 135 16.91 7.27 8.97
CA ASP A 135 16.94 6.81 7.57
C ASP A 135 15.65 6.10 7.12
N THR A 136 14.58 6.13 7.92
CA THR A 136 13.33 5.38 7.67
C THR A 136 12.74 5.66 6.28
N TYR A 137 12.88 6.88 5.77
CA TYR A 137 12.29 7.29 4.49
C TYR A 137 13.34 7.49 3.39
N LYS A 138 14.57 7.06 3.57
CA LYS A 138 15.58 7.01 2.50
C LYS A 138 15.37 5.79 1.62
N ASP A 139 15.67 5.92 0.34
CA ASP A 139 15.77 4.78 -0.55
C ASP A 139 16.91 3.87 -0.05
N LYS A 140 16.70 2.57 -0.07
CA LYS A 140 17.65 1.56 0.42
C LYS A 140 18.34 0.86 -0.74
#